data_6c41654db31213f98c5fda00cdb68bb5
#
_entry.id   6c41654db31213f98c5fda00cdb68bb5
#
_cell.length_a   1.000
_cell.length_b   1.000
_cell.length_c   1.000
_cell.angle_alpha   90.00
_cell.angle_beta   90.00
_cell.angle_gamma   90.00
#
_symmetry.space_group_name_H-M   'P 1'
#
loop_
_entity.id
_entity.type
_entity.pdbx_description
1 polymer ?
#
loop_
_entity_poly.entity_id
_entity_poly.type
_entity_poly.pdbx_seq_one_letter_code
_entity_poly.pdbx_strand_id
1 'polypeptide(L)'
;MIKEYKTISEVTGPLMLVKGVEGVGYDELGEIELSNGDIRHCRVLEINGTDVLVQLFEGSSGMNLKNSKVRFLGHANQLGVSEDMLGRMFDGMGRPIDGGPQIIPEKMLDINGVAMNPAAREYPSEFIQTGVSGIDGLNTLVRGQKLPIFSGSGLPHANLAAQIARQAKVRGTDSKFAVVFAAVGITFEEADFFMTDFRESGAIDRTVMFLNLANDPAVERIATPRMALTAAEYLAFEKSMHVLVIITDITNYAESLREISAARKEVPGRRGYPGYLYTDLATMYERAGKKKGIDGSITMIPIVSMPEDDITHPIPDLTGYITEGQIILSRDLYRSGITPPIDVLPSLSRLKDKGIGTGKTRKDHADTMNQLFACYSKGKEAKELMAILGEAALSDVDKLYAKFADEFEAEYVNQGYTNDRTIEETLDIGWSLLRKMPRSELKRIHDEYLDEWYDAK
;
A
#
# COMPACT_ATOMS: atom_id res chain seq x y z
N MET A 1 -17.40 11.35 35.00
CA MET A 1 -16.47 10.96 36.10
C MET A 1 -15.86 9.63 35.69
N ILE A 2 -14.56 9.59 35.44
CA ILE A 2 -13.86 8.33 35.04
C ILE A 2 -13.87 7.42 36.24
N LYS A 3 -14.46 6.20 36.09
CA LYS A 3 -14.48 5.17 37.13
C LYS A 3 -13.21 4.32 37.06
N GLU A 4 -12.58 4.06 38.20
CA GLU A 4 -11.47 3.11 38.31
C GLU A 4 -11.96 1.74 38.77
N TYR A 5 -11.50 0.68 38.08
CA TYR A 5 -11.85 -0.69 38.41
C TYR A 5 -10.60 -1.44 38.90
N LYS A 6 -10.71 -2.13 40.02
CA LYS A 6 -9.70 -3.01 40.61
C LYS A 6 -10.08 -4.50 40.49
N THR A 7 -10.99 -4.78 39.58
CA THR A 7 -11.63 -6.09 39.46
C THR A 7 -11.07 -6.90 38.29
N ILE A 8 -9.76 -6.80 38.09
CA ILE A 8 -9.07 -7.65 37.10
C ILE A 8 -9.13 -9.09 37.62
N SER A 9 -9.74 -9.99 36.85
CA SER A 9 -9.95 -11.39 37.29
C SER A 9 -9.00 -12.38 36.62
N GLU A 10 -8.58 -12.10 35.39
CA GLU A 10 -7.73 -12.99 34.61
C GLU A 10 -6.90 -12.19 33.60
N VAL A 11 -5.66 -12.66 33.36
CA VAL A 11 -4.78 -12.15 32.30
C VAL A 11 -4.20 -13.36 31.58
N THR A 12 -4.43 -13.47 30.27
CA THR A 12 -3.96 -14.57 29.44
C THR A 12 -3.36 -14.01 28.14
N GLY A 13 -2.03 -14.00 28.05
CA GLY A 13 -1.35 -13.37 26.91
C GLY A 13 -1.70 -11.89 26.78
N PRO A 14 -2.18 -11.44 25.61
CA PRO A 14 -2.58 -10.04 25.39
C PRO A 14 -4.00 -9.72 25.87
N LEU A 15 -4.71 -10.67 26.49
CA LEU A 15 -6.09 -10.52 26.91
C LEU A 15 -6.21 -10.40 28.43
N MET A 16 -7.12 -9.52 28.88
CA MET A 16 -7.41 -9.32 30.29
C MET A 16 -8.93 -9.21 30.49
N LEU A 17 -9.44 -9.91 31.52
CA LEU A 17 -10.83 -9.85 31.92
C LEU A 17 -11.01 -8.93 33.12
N VAL A 18 -11.87 -7.93 32.99
CA VAL A 18 -12.25 -6.99 34.06
C VAL A 18 -13.73 -7.18 34.37
N LYS A 19 -14.04 -7.38 35.66
CA LYS A 19 -15.42 -7.64 36.12
C LYS A 19 -16.05 -6.41 36.75
N GLY A 20 -17.38 -6.36 36.70
CA GLY A 20 -18.15 -5.31 37.37
C GLY A 20 -18.03 -3.94 36.68
N VAL A 21 -17.78 -3.92 35.39
CA VAL A 21 -17.64 -2.69 34.58
C VAL A 21 -19.02 -2.27 34.06
N GLU A 22 -19.32 -0.99 34.15
CA GLU A 22 -20.57 -0.42 33.69
C GLU A 22 -20.34 0.77 32.74
N GLY A 23 -21.14 0.87 31.68
CA GLY A 23 -21.20 2.03 30.80
C GLY A 23 -20.00 2.18 29.88
N VAL A 24 -19.37 1.05 29.51
CA VAL A 24 -18.26 0.99 28.57
C VAL A 24 -18.75 0.56 27.19
N GLY A 25 -18.13 1.08 26.13
CA GLY A 25 -18.43 0.74 24.74
C GLY A 25 -17.41 -0.24 24.13
N TYR A 26 -17.78 -0.88 22.99
CA TYR A 26 -16.83 -1.63 22.18
C TYR A 26 -15.75 -0.70 21.63
N ASP A 27 -14.54 -1.22 21.49
CA ASP A 27 -13.32 -0.50 21.03
C ASP A 27 -12.91 0.70 21.91
N GLU A 28 -13.57 0.91 23.05
CA GLU A 28 -13.22 1.95 24.00
C GLU A 28 -11.82 1.71 24.56
N LEU A 29 -11.02 2.78 24.62
CA LEU A 29 -9.70 2.74 25.21
C LEU A 29 -9.77 2.72 26.75
N GLY A 30 -8.83 2.00 27.34
CA GLY A 30 -8.58 2.00 28.77
C GLY A 30 -7.10 2.15 29.09
N GLU A 31 -6.84 2.68 30.25
CA GLU A 31 -5.52 2.78 30.87
C GLU A 31 -5.43 1.85 32.07
N ILE A 32 -4.32 1.17 32.18
CA ILE A 32 -4.03 0.22 33.29
C ILE A 32 -2.85 0.78 34.07
N GLU A 33 -3.10 1.24 35.29
CA GLU A 33 -2.05 1.65 36.21
C GLU A 33 -1.50 0.41 36.92
N LEU A 34 -0.22 0.14 36.74
CA LEU A 34 0.49 -0.94 37.41
C LEU A 34 0.90 -0.54 38.83
N SER A 35 1.29 -1.52 39.65
CA SER A 35 1.72 -1.28 41.01
C SER A 35 3.01 -0.45 41.17
N ASN A 36 3.80 -0.34 40.10
CA ASN A 36 5.00 0.52 40.04
C ASN A 36 4.72 1.93 39.51
N GLY A 37 3.47 2.24 39.18
CA GLY A 37 3.05 3.52 38.60
C GLY A 37 3.13 3.60 37.08
N ASP A 38 3.60 2.58 36.39
CA ASP A 38 3.58 2.53 34.92
C ASP A 38 2.15 2.45 34.42
N ILE A 39 1.88 3.16 33.32
CA ILE A 39 0.60 3.14 32.65
C ILE A 39 0.73 2.29 31.38
N ARG A 40 -0.18 1.37 31.21
CA ARG A 40 -0.38 0.60 29.99
C ARG A 40 -1.73 0.88 29.39
N HIS A 41 -1.87 0.60 28.09
CA HIS A 41 -3.09 0.84 27.36
C HIS A 41 -3.79 -0.46 27.00
N CYS A 42 -5.10 -0.40 26.95
CA CYS A 42 -5.93 -1.50 26.48
C CYS A 42 -7.13 -0.97 25.67
N ARG A 43 -7.79 -1.86 24.96
CA ARG A 43 -9.08 -1.55 24.34
C ARG A 43 -10.09 -2.64 24.66
N VAL A 44 -11.35 -2.26 24.68
CA VAL A 44 -12.47 -3.17 24.90
C VAL A 44 -12.69 -4.03 23.65
N LEU A 45 -12.68 -5.34 23.81
CA LEU A 45 -12.98 -6.29 22.73
C LEU A 45 -14.39 -6.85 22.82
N GLU A 46 -14.81 -7.23 24.03
CA GLU A 46 -16.06 -7.91 24.25
C GLU A 46 -16.69 -7.46 25.57
N ILE A 47 -18.00 -7.33 25.56
CA ILE A 47 -18.80 -6.95 26.72
C ILE A 47 -19.83 -8.04 26.95
N ASN A 48 -19.76 -8.73 28.08
CA ASN A 48 -20.69 -9.75 28.49
C ASN A 48 -21.33 -9.37 29.84
N GLY A 49 -22.43 -8.65 29.78
CA GLY A 49 -23.05 -8.04 30.98
C GLY A 49 -22.14 -6.98 31.59
N THR A 50 -21.60 -7.24 32.79
CA THR A 50 -20.62 -6.40 33.47
C THR A 50 -19.19 -6.92 33.34
N ASP A 51 -18.98 -8.03 32.65
CA ASP A 51 -17.67 -8.60 32.42
C ASP A 51 -17.15 -8.09 31.07
N VAL A 52 -15.98 -7.45 31.08
CA VAL A 52 -15.39 -6.82 29.91
C VAL A 52 -14.05 -7.47 29.61
N LEU A 53 -13.93 -8.03 28.41
CA LEU A 53 -12.69 -8.52 27.87
C LEU A 53 -11.96 -7.38 27.17
N VAL A 54 -10.74 -7.09 27.61
CA VAL A 54 -9.90 -6.07 27.00
C VAL A 54 -8.64 -6.68 26.41
N GLN A 55 -8.14 -6.04 25.37
CA GLN A 55 -6.87 -6.35 24.75
C GLN A 55 -5.81 -5.36 25.21
N LEU A 56 -4.70 -5.88 25.70
CA LEU A 56 -3.54 -5.07 26.09
C LEU A 56 -2.77 -4.65 24.84
N PHE A 57 -2.29 -3.41 24.81
CA PHE A 57 -1.41 -2.93 23.75
C PHE A 57 0.03 -3.31 24.03
N GLU A 58 0.47 -3.19 25.27
CA GLU A 58 1.76 -3.63 25.74
C GLU A 58 1.64 -5.03 26.39
N GLY A 59 2.75 -5.71 26.55
CA GLY A 59 2.76 -7.06 27.14
C GLY A 59 2.22 -7.10 28.56
N SER A 60 1.74 -8.27 29.00
CA SER A 60 1.19 -8.50 30.35
C SER A 60 2.28 -8.66 31.46
N SER A 61 3.56 -8.59 31.12
CA SER A 61 4.66 -8.76 32.07
C SER A 61 4.61 -7.70 33.19
N GLY A 62 4.74 -8.15 34.47
CA GLY A 62 4.70 -7.27 35.64
C GLY A 62 3.29 -6.84 36.09
N MET A 63 2.22 -7.29 35.43
CA MET A 63 0.86 -7.02 35.88
C MET A 63 0.53 -7.85 37.13
N ASN A 64 -0.09 -7.19 38.11
CA ASN A 64 -0.58 -7.83 39.30
C ASN A 64 -2.10 -7.64 39.40
N LEU A 65 -2.84 -8.77 39.39
CA LEU A 65 -4.32 -8.74 39.42
C LEU A 65 -4.91 -7.99 40.60
N LYS A 66 -4.20 -7.95 41.75
CA LYS A 66 -4.70 -7.31 42.97
C LYS A 66 -4.36 -5.82 43.07
N ASN A 67 -3.27 -5.39 42.45
CA ASN A 67 -2.72 -4.05 42.66
C ASN A 67 -2.80 -3.17 41.40
N SER A 68 -3.17 -3.74 40.27
CA SER A 68 -3.39 -2.96 39.03
C SER A 68 -4.82 -2.41 39.00
N LYS A 69 -4.97 -1.23 38.41
CA LYS A 69 -6.27 -0.53 38.25
C LYS A 69 -6.50 -0.27 36.78
N VAL A 70 -7.77 -0.36 36.35
CA VAL A 70 -8.18 -0.04 35.00
C VAL A 70 -9.15 1.13 35.03
N ARG A 71 -8.97 2.07 34.12
CA ARG A 71 -9.91 3.14 33.84
C ARG A 71 -10.22 3.22 32.35
N PHE A 72 -11.49 3.33 32.00
CA PHE A 72 -11.93 3.49 30.62
C PHE A 72 -12.10 4.97 30.29
N LEU A 73 -11.71 5.37 29.07
CA LEU A 73 -11.58 6.78 28.68
C LEU A 73 -12.83 7.38 28.05
N GLY A 74 -13.84 6.55 27.71
CA GLY A 74 -15.08 7.01 27.11
C GLY A 74 -15.01 7.27 25.60
N HIS A 75 -13.93 6.87 24.95
CA HIS A 75 -13.76 7.01 23.50
C HIS A 75 -12.90 5.89 22.92
N ALA A 76 -13.09 5.58 21.65
CA ALA A 76 -12.24 4.67 20.89
C ALA A 76 -10.83 5.27 20.63
N ASN A 77 -9.96 4.51 20.01
CA ASN A 77 -8.64 4.99 19.66
C ASN A 77 -8.72 6.15 18.66
N GLN A 78 -8.10 7.28 18.98
CA GLN A 78 -8.14 8.52 18.19
C GLN A 78 -6.74 8.97 17.82
N LEU A 79 -6.62 9.60 16.64
CA LEU A 79 -5.42 10.31 16.22
C LEU A 79 -5.66 11.81 16.24
N GLY A 80 -4.76 12.54 16.89
CA GLY A 80 -4.70 14.00 16.79
C GLY A 80 -4.09 14.39 15.45
N VAL A 81 -4.85 15.08 14.59
CA VAL A 81 -4.43 15.44 13.24
C VAL A 81 -4.21 16.95 13.09
N SER A 82 -3.18 17.29 12.32
CA SER A 82 -2.80 18.66 11.94
C SER A 82 -1.98 18.62 10.65
N GLU A 83 -1.92 19.73 9.90
CA GLU A 83 -0.95 19.85 8.79
C GLU A 83 0.52 19.75 9.28
N ASP A 84 0.80 20.05 10.54
CA ASP A 84 2.12 19.92 11.16
C ASP A 84 2.64 18.46 11.23
N MET A 85 1.81 17.48 10.86
CA MET A 85 2.23 16.10 10.71
C MET A 85 3.12 15.89 9.47
N LEU A 86 3.06 16.77 8.47
CA LEU A 86 3.95 16.71 7.30
C LEU A 86 5.41 16.89 7.74
N GLY A 87 6.29 16.10 7.21
CA GLY A 87 7.70 16.08 7.59
C GLY A 87 8.01 15.28 8.85
N ARG A 88 7.02 14.65 9.49
CA ARG A 88 7.14 14.02 10.80
C ARG A 88 7.05 12.49 10.73
N MET A 89 7.68 11.87 11.73
CA MET A 89 7.69 10.42 11.91
C MET A 89 7.01 10.04 13.22
N PHE A 90 6.15 9.04 13.16
CA PHE A 90 5.33 8.55 14.26
C PHE A 90 5.50 7.03 14.43
N ASP A 91 5.31 6.55 15.66
CA ASP A 91 5.15 5.12 15.91
C ASP A 91 3.76 4.61 15.47
N GLY A 92 3.50 3.33 15.66
CA GLY A 92 2.22 2.70 15.30
C GLY A 92 1.00 3.22 16.06
N MET A 93 1.21 4.00 17.13
CA MET A 93 0.16 4.64 17.93
C MET A 93 0.04 6.15 17.69
N GLY A 94 0.78 6.69 16.72
CA GLY A 94 0.74 8.11 16.38
C GLY A 94 1.56 9.01 17.30
N ARG A 95 2.48 8.48 18.10
CA ARG A 95 3.39 9.27 18.93
C ARG A 95 4.62 9.66 18.11
N PRO A 96 5.07 10.93 18.14
CA PRO A 96 6.28 11.35 17.43
C PRO A 96 7.53 10.59 17.90
N ILE A 97 8.33 10.09 16.96
CA ILE A 97 9.59 9.36 17.21
C ILE A 97 10.81 10.05 16.60
N ASP A 98 10.63 11.17 15.95
CA ASP A 98 11.68 11.95 15.26
C ASP A 98 12.43 12.95 16.16
N GLY A 99 12.12 12.95 17.47
CA GLY A 99 12.70 13.90 18.44
C GLY A 99 12.11 15.32 18.36
N GLY A 100 11.13 15.53 17.50
CA GLY A 100 10.40 16.79 17.40
C GLY A 100 9.35 16.98 18.52
N PRO A 101 8.75 18.18 18.61
CA PRO A 101 7.71 18.46 19.60
C PRO A 101 6.45 17.64 19.34
N GLN A 102 5.62 17.49 20.37
CA GLN A 102 4.28 16.93 20.21
C GLN A 102 3.46 17.76 19.23
N ILE A 103 2.70 17.08 18.38
CA ILE A 103 1.76 17.75 17.48
C ILE A 103 0.61 18.35 18.30
N ILE A 104 0.31 19.62 18.06
CA ILE A 104 -0.91 20.25 18.59
C ILE A 104 -2.04 19.91 17.62
N PRO A 105 -2.99 19.05 18.01
CA PRO A 105 -4.00 18.59 17.09
C PRO A 105 -5.01 19.70 16.78
N GLU A 106 -5.34 19.89 15.50
CA GLU A 106 -6.50 20.67 15.09
C GLU A 106 -7.80 19.92 15.39
N LYS A 107 -7.75 18.59 15.28
CA LYS A 107 -8.89 17.69 15.56
C LYS A 107 -8.40 16.36 16.12
N MET A 108 -9.28 15.72 16.90
CA MET A 108 -9.15 14.32 17.30
C MET A 108 -10.11 13.48 16.45
N LEU A 109 -9.60 12.51 15.71
CA LEU A 109 -10.37 11.67 14.80
C LEU A 109 -10.25 10.19 15.17
N ASP A 110 -11.37 9.48 15.14
CA ASP A 110 -11.39 8.02 15.33
C ASP A 110 -10.61 7.33 14.21
N ILE A 111 -9.67 6.45 14.58
CA ILE A 111 -8.82 5.75 13.62
C ILE A 111 -9.55 4.69 12.81
N ASN A 112 -10.68 4.18 13.29
CA ASN A 112 -11.47 3.21 12.54
C ASN A 112 -12.03 3.84 11.25
N GLY A 113 -12.29 5.15 11.27
CA GLY A 113 -12.81 5.86 10.11
C GLY A 113 -14.13 5.28 9.61
N VAL A 114 -14.54 5.73 8.45
CA VAL A 114 -15.74 5.22 7.77
C VAL A 114 -15.41 5.01 6.29
N ALA A 115 -15.74 3.84 5.76
CA ALA A 115 -15.66 3.57 4.33
C ALA A 115 -16.41 4.65 3.54
N MET A 116 -15.81 5.11 2.45
CA MET A 116 -16.39 6.18 1.65
C MET A 116 -17.74 5.76 1.05
N ASN A 117 -18.78 6.56 1.28
CA ASN A 117 -20.09 6.30 0.70
C ASN A 117 -19.99 6.21 -0.84
N PRO A 118 -20.45 5.13 -1.47
CA PRO A 118 -20.40 4.98 -2.94
C PRO A 118 -21.05 6.13 -3.71
N ALA A 119 -22.15 6.71 -3.20
CA ALA A 119 -22.82 7.84 -3.84
C ALA A 119 -22.01 9.13 -3.83
N ALA A 120 -21.10 9.28 -2.86
CA ALA A 120 -20.20 10.41 -2.74
C ALA A 120 -18.90 10.24 -3.55
N ARG A 121 -18.64 9.05 -4.09
CA ARG A 121 -17.43 8.79 -4.88
C ARG A 121 -17.47 9.48 -6.23
N GLU A 122 -16.34 10.03 -6.63
CA GLU A 122 -16.07 10.47 -8.01
C GLU A 122 -15.23 9.38 -8.70
N TYR A 123 -15.51 9.15 -9.99
CA TYR A 123 -14.75 8.16 -10.75
C TYR A 123 -13.34 8.69 -11.04
N PRO A 124 -12.29 7.88 -10.76
CA PRO A 124 -10.92 8.22 -11.08
C PRO A 124 -10.71 8.45 -12.58
N SER A 125 -10.00 9.52 -12.93
CA SER A 125 -9.73 9.86 -14.33
C SER A 125 -8.43 10.65 -14.56
N GLU A 126 -7.69 11.00 -13.51
CA GLU A 126 -6.47 11.79 -13.60
C GLU A 126 -5.24 10.90 -13.44
N PHE A 127 -4.23 11.11 -14.27
CA PHE A 127 -2.99 10.37 -14.27
C PHE A 127 -2.12 10.74 -13.07
N ILE A 128 -1.62 9.73 -12.36
CA ILE A 128 -0.52 9.89 -11.39
C ILE A 128 0.74 9.31 -12.01
N GLN A 129 1.73 10.16 -12.21
CA GLN A 129 3.04 9.75 -12.67
C GLN A 129 3.84 9.21 -11.48
N THR A 130 4.22 7.93 -11.54
CA THR A 130 5.07 7.28 -10.54
C THR A 130 6.55 7.39 -10.87
N GLY A 131 6.88 7.76 -12.08
CA GLY A 131 8.25 7.78 -12.61
C GLY A 131 8.81 6.40 -12.97
N VAL A 132 7.96 5.36 -12.93
CA VAL A 132 8.32 3.97 -13.21
C VAL A 132 7.66 3.50 -14.50
N SER A 133 8.45 3.23 -15.54
CA SER A 133 7.94 2.90 -16.89
C SER A 133 6.99 1.70 -16.91
N GLY A 134 7.27 0.64 -16.16
CA GLY A 134 6.41 -0.55 -16.07
C GLY A 134 5.04 -0.27 -15.47
N ILE A 135 4.91 0.77 -14.65
CA ILE A 135 3.65 1.25 -14.08
C ILE A 135 3.03 2.28 -15.01
N ASP A 136 3.70 3.40 -15.23
CA ASP A 136 3.15 4.56 -15.93
C ASP A 136 2.75 4.24 -17.38
N GLY A 137 3.56 3.46 -18.08
CA GLY A 137 3.34 3.13 -19.49
C GLY A 137 2.39 1.98 -19.75
N LEU A 138 2.26 0.99 -18.85
CA LEU A 138 1.51 -0.25 -19.10
C LEU A 138 0.40 -0.53 -18.10
N ASN A 139 0.57 -0.08 -16.87
CA ASN A 139 -0.33 -0.33 -15.74
C ASN A 139 -0.68 0.97 -15.01
N THR A 140 -0.96 1.99 -15.75
CA THR A 140 -1.13 3.38 -15.33
C THR A 140 -1.93 3.53 -14.05
N LEU A 141 -1.35 4.24 -13.07
CA LEU A 141 -1.99 4.59 -11.82
C LEU A 141 -2.89 5.81 -12.01
N VAL A 142 -4.10 5.75 -11.48
CA VAL A 142 -5.09 6.81 -11.59
C VAL A 142 -5.39 7.38 -10.21
N ARG A 143 -5.57 8.68 -10.12
CA ARG A 143 -5.86 9.40 -8.89
C ARG A 143 -7.12 8.87 -8.21
N GLY A 144 -7.01 8.45 -6.94
CA GLY A 144 -8.09 7.82 -6.18
C GLY A 144 -8.22 6.32 -6.36
N GLN A 145 -7.30 5.67 -7.08
CA GLN A 145 -7.24 4.23 -7.28
C GLN A 145 -6.54 3.52 -6.11
N LYS A 146 -6.89 2.26 -5.91
CA LYS A 146 -6.19 1.29 -5.06
C LYS A 146 -5.45 0.30 -5.96
N LEU A 147 -4.14 0.40 -6.05
CA LEU A 147 -3.31 -0.46 -6.91
C LEU A 147 -2.22 -1.14 -6.08
N PRO A 148 -2.44 -2.38 -5.61
CA PRO A 148 -1.48 -3.08 -4.77
C PRO A 148 -0.25 -3.53 -5.57
N ILE A 149 0.87 -3.68 -4.84
CA ILE A 149 2.09 -4.33 -5.31
C ILE A 149 2.19 -5.68 -4.64
N PHE A 150 2.18 -6.75 -5.43
CA PHE A 150 2.37 -8.12 -4.98
C PHE A 150 3.84 -8.50 -5.14
N SER A 151 4.46 -8.87 -4.03
CA SER A 151 5.90 -9.17 -3.97
C SER A 151 6.15 -10.52 -3.32
N GLY A 152 7.05 -11.30 -3.88
CA GLY A 152 7.56 -12.48 -3.20
C GLY A 152 8.53 -12.12 -2.06
N SER A 153 8.72 -13.03 -1.11
CA SER A 153 9.68 -12.83 -0.01
C SER A 153 11.10 -12.55 -0.55
N GLY A 154 11.73 -11.51 -0.02
CA GLY A 154 13.10 -11.09 -0.42
C GLY A 154 13.19 -10.37 -1.76
N LEU A 155 12.08 -10.06 -2.41
CA LEU A 155 12.08 -9.16 -3.57
C LEU A 155 12.09 -7.69 -3.12
N PRO A 156 12.64 -6.77 -3.92
CA PRO A 156 12.93 -5.39 -3.52
C PRO A 156 11.71 -4.46 -3.55
N HIS A 157 10.60 -4.86 -2.93
CA HIS A 157 9.39 -4.04 -2.87
C HIS A 157 9.60 -2.74 -2.05
N ALA A 158 10.47 -2.78 -1.04
CA ALA A 158 10.84 -1.60 -0.25
C ALA A 158 11.48 -0.52 -1.13
N ASN A 159 12.42 -0.91 -2.00
CA ASN A 159 13.07 0.03 -2.93
C ASN A 159 12.07 0.64 -3.92
N LEU A 160 11.14 -0.16 -4.45
CA LEU A 160 10.09 0.34 -5.34
C LEU A 160 9.12 1.28 -4.60
N ALA A 161 8.73 0.94 -3.37
CA ALA A 161 7.88 1.81 -2.54
C ALA A 161 8.54 3.17 -2.27
N ALA A 162 9.82 3.17 -1.89
CA ALA A 162 10.59 4.38 -1.66
C ALA A 162 10.72 5.21 -2.95
N GLN A 163 10.99 4.58 -4.09
CA GLN A 163 11.06 5.23 -5.39
C GLN A 163 9.75 5.93 -5.73
N ILE A 164 8.62 5.24 -5.62
CA ILE A 164 7.30 5.81 -5.89
C ILE A 164 6.99 6.96 -4.94
N ALA A 165 7.26 6.82 -3.64
CA ALA A 165 7.05 7.88 -2.65
C ALA A 165 7.84 9.16 -2.97
N ARG A 166 9.09 9.03 -3.46
CA ARG A 166 9.92 10.16 -3.86
C ARG A 166 9.44 10.84 -5.14
N GLN A 167 9.03 10.06 -6.13
CA GLN A 167 8.85 10.51 -7.52
C GLN A 167 7.39 10.84 -7.86
N ALA A 168 6.43 10.23 -7.15
CA ALA A 168 5.02 10.36 -7.49
C ALA A 168 4.52 11.81 -7.48
N LYS A 169 3.77 12.16 -8.52
CA LYS A 169 3.16 13.49 -8.71
C LYS A 169 1.91 13.40 -9.58
N VAL A 170 0.98 14.31 -9.36
CA VAL A 170 -0.16 14.51 -10.26
C VAL A 170 0.25 15.48 -11.35
N ARG A 171 0.06 15.09 -12.60
CA ARG A 171 0.44 15.90 -13.75
C ARG A 171 -0.55 17.05 -13.97
N GLY A 172 -0.01 18.25 -14.25
CA GLY A 172 -0.83 19.38 -14.70
C GLY A 172 -1.66 20.08 -13.63
N THR A 173 -1.37 19.84 -12.36
CA THR A 173 -2.02 20.54 -11.24
C THR A 173 -0.96 21.17 -10.33
N ASP A 174 -1.24 22.39 -9.88
CA ASP A 174 -0.47 23.06 -8.80
C ASP A 174 -0.95 22.62 -7.41
N SER A 175 -1.78 21.58 -7.34
CA SER A 175 -2.39 21.09 -6.10
C SER A 175 -1.33 20.49 -5.17
N LYS A 176 -1.49 20.72 -3.88
CA LYS A 176 -0.61 20.14 -2.85
C LYS A 176 -0.63 18.62 -2.91
N PHE A 177 0.52 18.01 -3.09
CA PHE A 177 0.71 16.56 -3.09
C PHE A 177 1.41 16.12 -1.81
N ALA A 178 0.85 15.15 -1.11
CA ALA A 178 1.42 14.58 0.10
C ALA A 178 1.51 13.06 0.00
N VAL A 179 2.44 12.48 0.75
CA VAL A 179 2.58 11.04 0.93
C VAL A 179 2.27 10.69 2.39
N VAL A 180 1.49 9.64 2.60
CA VAL A 180 1.36 9.02 3.91
C VAL A 180 1.92 7.61 3.81
N PHE A 181 3.00 7.36 4.54
CA PHE A 181 3.73 6.10 4.49
C PHE A 181 3.52 5.34 5.79
N ALA A 182 2.97 4.13 5.72
CA ALA A 182 2.79 3.24 6.85
C ALA A 182 3.62 1.98 6.69
N ALA A 183 4.63 1.83 7.54
CA ALA A 183 5.42 0.61 7.64
C ALA A 183 4.87 -0.26 8.78
N VAL A 184 4.52 -1.50 8.47
CA VAL A 184 3.74 -2.38 9.33
C VAL A 184 4.52 -3.67 9.59
N GLY A 185 5.05 -3.83 10.78
CA GLY A 185 5.80 -5.03 11.19
C GLY A 185 7.09 -5.25 10.40
N ILE A 186 7.77 -4.16 10.03
CA ILE A 186 9.03 -4.21 9.27
C ILE A 186 10.23 -4.41 10.19
N THR A 187 11.35 -4.81 9.60
CA THR A 187 12.62 -4.92 10.34
C THR A 187 13.20 -3.54 10.66
N PHE A 188 14.14 -3.49 11.58
CA PHE A 188 14.85 -2.24 11.90
C PHE A 188 15.63 -1.72 10.69
N GLU A 189 16.26 -2.62 9.92
CA GLU A 189 17.02 -2.27 8.72
C GLU A 189 16.13 -1.66 7.63
N GLU A 190 14.93 -2.19 7.44
CA GLU A 190 13.95 -1.60 6.50
C GLU A 190 13.47 -0.23 6.98
N ALA A 191 13.22 -0.08 8.28
CA ALA A 191 12.83 1.22 8.84
C ALA A 191 13.94 2.27 8.66
N ASP A 192 15.18 1.91 8.95
CA ASP A 192 16.34 2.78 8.77
C ASP A 192 16.55 3.15 7.29
N PHE A 193 16.37 2.18 6.40
CA PHE A 193 16.40 2.42 4.95
C PHE A 193 15.37 3.49 4.54
N PHE A 194 14.09 3.36 4.93
CA PHE A 194 13.06 4.33 4.56
C PHE A 194 13.32 5.71 5.18
N MET A 195 13.71 5.76 6.45
CA MET A 195 14.00 7.01 7.13
C MET A 195 15.17 7.76 6.48
N THR A 196 16.23 7.05 6.11
CA THR A 196 17.41 7.60 5.47
C THR A 196 17.09 8.07 4.06
N ASP A 197 16.47 7.21 3.23
CA ASP A 197 16.11 7.52 1.86
C ASP A 197 15.21 8.76 1.75
N PHE A 198 14.20 8.87 2.60
CA PHE A 198 13.28 10.01 2.57
C PHE A 198 13.91 11.31 3.06
N ARG A 199 14.85 11.25 4.02
CA ARG A 199 15.60 12.42 4.46
C ARG A 199 16.61 12.88 3.40
N GLU A 200 17.39 11.98 2.86
CA GLU A 200 18.41 12.30 1.85
C GLU A 200 17.82 12.82 0.53
N SER A 201 16.67 12.29 0.14
CA SER A 201 15.96 12.74 -1.06
C SER A 201 15.13 14.00 -0.87
N GLY A 202 14.90 14.45 0.37
CA GLY A 202 13.97 15.53 0.70
C GLY A 202 12.49 15.16 0.59
N ALA A 203 12.16 13.90 0.28
CA ALA A 203 10.78 13.44 0.20
C ALA A 203 10.07 13.51 1.56
N ILE A 204 10.81 13.52 2.65
CA ILE A 204 10.26 13.62 4.00
C ILE A 204 9.39 14.87 4.18
N ASP A 205 9.74 16.01 3.59
CA ASP A 205 9.05 17.28 3.80
C ASP A 205 7.56 17.25 3.40
N ARG A 206 7.19 16.34 2.49
CA ARG A 206 5.81 16.12 2.06
C ARG A 206 5.23 14.78 2.54
N THR A 207 5.92 14.10 3.46
CA THR A 207 5.55 12.76 3.92
C THR A 207 5.18 12.77 5.40
N VAL A 208 4.12 12.04 5.74
CA VAL A 208 3.80 11.62 7.10
C VAL A 208 4.16 10.14 7.21
N MET A 209 5.08 9.79 8.11
CA MET A 209 5.50 8.40 8.30
C MET A 209 4.94 7.81 9.58
N PHE A 210 4.36 6.61 9.50
CA PHE A 210 4.02 5.77 10.64
C PHE A 210 4.86 4.51 10.58
N LEU A 211 5.63 4.24 11.62
CA LEU A 211 6.57 3.11 11.68
C LEU A 211 6.18 2.17 12.81
N ASN A 212 5.89 0.92 12.47
CA ASN A 212 5.71 -0.17 13.42
C ASN A 212 6.74 -1.26 13.09
N LEU A 213 7.56 -1.60 14.06
CA LEU A 213 8.62 -2.59 13.90
C LEU A 213 8.12 -4.00 14.17
N ALA A 214 8.88 -4.98 13.72
CA ALA A 214 8.54 -6.39 13.89
C ALA A 214 8.49 -6.85 15.38
N ASN A 215 9.20 -6.16 16.27
CA ASN A 215 9.19 -6.42 17.71
C ASN A 215 8.12 -5.62 18.47
N ASP A 216 7.41 -4.71 17.80
CA ASP A 216 6.30 -3.97 18.43
C ASP A 216 5.06 -4.86 18.60
N PRO A 217 4.18 -4.55 19.56
CA PRO A 217 2.98 -5.32 19.82
C PRO A 217 2.06 -5.47 18.61
N ALA A 218 1.42 -6.65 18.46
CA ALA A 218 0.47 -6.93 17.36
C ALA A 218 -0.69 -5.93 17.30
N VAL A 219 -1.09 -5.37 18.44
CA VAL A 219 -2.18 -4.37 18.50
C VAL A 219 -1.77 -3.04 17.88
N GLU A 220 -0.54 -2.58 18.12
CA GLU A 220 0.01 -1.40 17.43
C GLU A 220 0.09 -1.65 15.93
N ARG A 221 0.49 -2.86 15.53
CA ARG A 221 0.56 -3.25 14.12
C ARG A 221 -0.77 -3.15 13.41
N ILE A 222 -1.86 -3.51 14.09
CA ILE A 222 -3.23 -3.35 13.57
C ILE A 222 -3.67 -1.88 13.54
N ALA A 223 -3.23 -1.06 14.49
CA ALA A 223 -3.56 0.35 14.54
C ALA A 223 -2.83 1.18 13.47
N THR A 224 -1.59 0.84 13.15
CA THR A 224 -0.70 1.61 12.27
C THR A 224 -1.32 2.00 10.92
N PRO A 225 -1.88 1.09 10.09
CA PRO A 225 -2.48 1.48 8.82
C PRO A 225 -3.75 2.32 9.01
N ARG A 226 -4.47 2.14 10.11
CA ARG A 226 -5.66 2.92 10.44
C ARG A 226 -5.28 4.35 10.85
N MET A 227 -4.19 4.53 11.62
CA MET A 227 -3.60 5.83 11.93
C MET A 227 -3.21 6.57 10.65
N ALA A 228 -2.48 5.90 9.77
CA ALA A 228 -2.05 6.45 8.49
C ALA A 228 -3.22 6.90 7.61
N LEU A 229 -4.26 6.07 7.50
CA LEU A 229 -5.45 6.42 6.74
C LEU A 229 -6.23 7.58 7.35
N THR A 230 -6.27 7.70 8.68
CA THR A 230 -6.91 8.83 9.36
C THR A 230 -6.18 10.15 9.09
N ALA A 231 -4.85 10.14 9.13
CA ALA A 231 -4.04 11.28 8.71
C ALA A 231 -4.27 11.63 7.23
N ALA A 232 -4.32 10.60 6.36
CA ALA A 232 -4.56 10.79 4.93
C ALA A 232 -5.95 11.38 4.65
N GLU A 233 -7.00 10.91 5.33
CA GLU A 233 -8.37 11.45 5.20
C GLU A 233 -8.44 12.93 5.59
N TYR A 234 -7.77 13.31 6.68
CA TYR A 234 -7.70 14.70 7.10
C TYR A 234 -7.01 15.58 6.05
N LEU A 235 -5.81 15.18 5.59
CA LEU A 235 -5.06 15.93 4.58
C LEU A 235 -5.82 16.00 3.25
N ALA A 236 -6.45 14.91 2.83
CA ALA A 236 -7.16 14.85 1.56
C ALA A 236 -8.49 15.60 1.59
N PHE A 237 -9.34 15.34 2.58
CA PHE A 237 -10.73 15.77 2.53
C PHE A 237 -11.00 17.07 3.31
N GLU A 238 -10.11 17.46 4.22
CA GLU A 238 -10.23 18.75 4.93
C GLU A 238 -9.22 19.79 4.45
N LYS A 239 -8.03 19.35 4.01
CA LYS A 239 -6.98 20.25 3.48
C LYS A 239 -6.88 20.24 1.96
N SER A 240 -7.74 19.47 1.27
CA SER A 240 -7.80 19.39 -0.20
C SER A 240 -6.48 19.00 -0.86
N MET A 241 -5.71 18.10 -0.22
CA MET A 241 -4.46 17.60 -0.77
C MET A 241 -4.67 16.32 -1.61
N HIS A 242 -3.79 16.09 -2.56
CA HIS A 242 -3.69 14.79 -3.21
C HIS A 242 -2.74 13.93 -2.39
N VAL A 243 -3.29 12.91 -1.73
CA VAL A 243 -2.55 12.06 -0.82
C VAL A 243 -2.31 10.70 -1.45
N LEU A 244 -1.04 10.32 -1.58
CA LEU A 244 -0.63 8.95 -1.90
C LEU A 244 -0.36 8.21 -0.60
N VAL A 245 -1.13 7.15 -0.34
CA VAL A 245 -0.93 6.27 0.82
C VAL A 245 -0.20 5.03 0.38
N ILE A 246 0.94 4.75 0.99
CA ILE A 246 1.69 3.50 0.80
C ILE A 246 1.69 2.74 2.12
N ILE A 247 1.24 1.50 2.11
CA ILE A 247 1.19 0.64 3.30
C ILE A 247 2.03 -0.61 3.03
N THR A 248 3.09 -0.80 3.76
CA THR A 248 3.97 -1.96 3.69
C THR A 248 4.18 -2.56 5.09
N ASP A 249 3.81 -3.79 5.42
CA ASP A 249 3.28 -4.85 4.59
C ASP A 249 1.89 -5.28 5.08
N ILE A 250 0.97 -5.42 4.16
CA ILE A 250 -0.40 -5.88 4.47
C ILE A 250 -0.40 -7.32 4.97
N THR A 251 0.56 -8.14 4.56
CA THR A 251 0.69 -9.51 5.06
C THR A 251 1.02 -9.52 6.54
N ASN A 252 1.93 -8.66 7.00
CA ASN A 252 2.24 -8.51 8.44
C ASN A 252 1.01 -8.02 9.24
N TYR A 253 0.21 -7.12 8.64
CA TYR A 253 -1.06 -6.71 9.22
C TYR A 253 -2.01 -7.89 9.42
N ALA A 254 -2.23 -8.69 8.38
CA ALA A 254 -3.12 -9.84 8.42
C ALA A 254 -2.62 -10.94 9.37
N GLU A 255 -1.30 -11.15 9.47
CA GLU A 255 -0.69 -12.05 10.46
C GLU A 255 -1.00 -11.60 11.90
N SER A 256 -0.99 -10.30 12.17
CA SER A 256 -1.36 -9.78 13.49
C SER A 256 -2.85 -9.99 13.80
N LEU A 257 -3.73 -9.88 12.80
CA LEU A 257 -5.14 -10.25 12.95
C LEU A 257 -5.29 -11.76 13.26
N ARG A 258 -4.51 -12.61 12.59
CA ARG A 258 -4.51 -14.07 12.84
C ARG A 258 -4.06 -14.38 14.26
N GLU A 259 -2.98 -13.74 14.74
CA GLU A 259 -2.46 -13.92 16.10
C GLU A 259 -3.53 -13.55 17.15
N ILE A 260 -4.19 -12.40 16.99
CA ILE A 260 -5.22 -11.93 17.92
C ILE A 260 -6.45 -12.82 17.87
N SER A 261 -6.91 -13.22 16.68
CA SER A 261 -8.03 -14.14 16.51
C SER A 261 -7.76 -15.49 17.18
N ALA A 262 -6.56 -16.01 17.04
CA ALA A 262 -6.14 -17.25 17.70
C ALA A 262 -6.11 -17.11 19.25
N ALA A 263 -5.61 -15.97 19.77
CA ALA A 263 -5.63 -15.69 21.20
C ALA A 263 -7.06 -15.60 21.77
N ARG A 264 -8.00 -15.10 20.97
CA ARG A 264 -9.44 -15.05 21.30
C ARG A 264 -10.17 -16.39 21.12
N LYS A 265 -9.49 -17.42 20.60
CA LYS A 265 -10.07 -18.73 20.27
C LYS A 265 -11.25 -18.64 19.30
N GLU A 266 -11.20 -17.68 18.40
CA GLU A 266 -12.19 -17.56 17.31
C GLU A 266 -12.08 -18.75 16.34
N VAL A 267 -13.19 -19.10 15.70
CA VAL A 267 -13.17 -20.17 14.70
C VAL A 267 -12.35 -19.71 13.49
N PRO A 268 -11.24 -20.41 13.16
CA PRO A 268 -10.39 -20.00 12.07
C PRO A 268 -11.05 -20.20 10.70
N GLY A 269 -10.83 -19.25 9.80
CA GLY A 269 -11.13 -19.36 8.39
C GLY A 269 -10.00 -20.01 7.58
N ARG A 270 -9.93 -19.72 6.30
CA ARG A 270 -8.92 -20.25 5.36
C ARG A 270 -7.50 -19.93 5.86
N ARG A 271 -6.61 -20.93 5.92
CA ARG A 271 -5.22 -20.85 6.42
C ARG A 271 -5.08 -20.24 7.83
N GLY A 272 -6.11 -20.36 8.67
CA GLY A 272 -6.07 -19.88 10.04
C GLY A 272 -6.33 -18.38 10.24
N TYR A 273 -6.62 -17.63 9.18
CA TYR A 273 -7.02 -16.23 9.29
C TYR A 273 -8.44 -16.09 9.86
N PRO A 274 -8.77 -14.95 10.49
CA PRO A 274 -10.12 -14.73 10.99
C PRO A 274 -11.14 -14.68 9.85
N GLY A 275 -12.36 -15.16 10.10
CA GLY A 275 -13.42 -15.19 9.10
C GLY A 275 -13.81 -13.81 8.57
N TYR A 276 -13.53 -12.75 9.33
CA TYR A 276 -13.80 -11.36 8.96
C TYR A 276 -12.63 -10.67 8.20
N LEU A 277 -11.57 -11.38 7.83
CA LEU A 277 -10.41 -10.78 7.15
C LEU A 277 -10.80 -9.98 5.91
N TYR A 278 -11.73 -10.51 5.09
CA TYR A 278 -12.22 -9.80 3.90
C TYR A 278 -12.86 -8.45 4.25
N THR A 279 -13.79 -8.45 5.21
CA THR A 279 -14.50 -7.24 5.62
C THR A 279 -13.56 -6.22 6.24
N ASP A 280 -12.58 -6.68 7.01
CA ASP A 280 -11.60 -5.81 7.65
C ASP A 280 -10.70 -5.13 6.62
N LEU A 281 -10.13 -5.88 5.68
CA LEU A 281 -9.34 -5.33 4.56
C LEU A 281 -10.19 -4.40 3.68
N ALA A 282 -11.45 -4.79 3.38
CA ALA A 282 -12.35 -3.95 2.58
C ALA A 282 -12.65 -2.62 3.28
N THR A 283 -12.93 -2.64 4.58
CA THR A 283 -13.18 -1.41 5.35
C THR A 283 -11.97 -0.46 5.30
N MET A 284 -10.77 -1.00 5.36
CA MET A 284 -9.53 -0.22 5.28
C MET A 284 -9.30 0.33 3.86
N TYR A 285 -9.37 -0.52 2.84
CA TYR A 285 -9.11 -0.12 1.45
C TYR A 285 -10.18 0.84 0.90
N GLU A 286 -11.43 0.70 1.31
CA GLU A 286 -12.54 1.55 0.88
C GLU A 286 -12.52 2.97 1.47
N ARG A 287 -11.56 3.29 2.31
CA ARG A 287 -11.25 4.67 2.74
C ARG A 287 -10.55 5.49 1.64
N ALA A 288 -9.89 4.83 0.69
CA ALA A 288 -9.27 5.49 -0.46
C ALA A 288 -10.29 5.87 -1.53
N GLY A 289 -9.99 6.93 -2.28
CA GLY A 289 -10.81 7.41 -3.39
C GLY A 289 -10.83 8.93 -3.51
N LYS A 290 -11.71 9.42 -4.38
CA LYS A 290 -12.02 10.84 -4.57
C LYS A 290 -13.49 11.09 -4.22
N LYS A 291 -13.79 12.18 -3.51
CA LYS A 291 -15.16 12.59 -3.15
C LYS A 291 -15.64 13.69 -4.07
N LYS A 292 -16.90 13.60 -4.52
CA LYS A 292 -17.55 14.68 -5.28
C LYS A 292 -17.54 16.00 -4.51
N GLY A 293 -17.15 17.07 -5.19
CA GLY A 293 -17.13 18.41 -4.62
C GLY A 293 -15.93 18.71 -3.70
N ILE A 294 -14.99 17.79 -3.56
CA ILE A 294 -13.73 17.98 -2.83
C ILE A 294 -12.59 17.75 -3.82
N ASP A 295 -11.64 18.66 -3.88
CA ASP A 295 -10.51 18.52 -4.79
C ASP A 295 -9.47 17.50 -4.29
N GLY A 296 -9.40 17.25 -2.99
CA GLY A 296 -8.53 16.25 -2.39
C GLY A 296 -8.90 14.81 -2.75
N SER A 297 -7.91 13.92 -2.68
CA SER A 297 -8.10 12.49 -2.97
C SER A 297 -7.10 11.63 -2.22
N ILE A 298 -7.44 10.36 -2.03
CA ILE A 298 -6.55 9.34 -1.50
C ILE A 298 -6.34 8.27 -2.57
N THR A 299 -5.12 8.16 -3.06
CA THR A 299 -4.65 7.05 -3.90
C THR A 299 -3.87 6.10 -3.01
N MET A 300 -4.07 4.80 -3.14
CA MET A 300 -3.48 3.82 -2.24
C MET A 300 -2.66 2.77 -2.98
N ILE A 301 -1.45 2.51 -2.50
CA ILE A 301 -0.58 1.42 -2.93
C ILE A 301 -0.33 0.51 -1.72
N PRO A 302 -1.18 -0.50 -1.49
CA PRO A 302 -0.90 -1.54 -0.52
C PRO A 302 0.19 -2.46 -1.05
N ILE A 303 1.22 -2.74 -0.26
CA ILE A 303 2.23 -3.75 -0.58
C ILE A 303 1.86 -5.03 0.13
N VAL A 304 1.85 -6.11 -0.60
CA VAL A 304 1.44 -7.44 -0.12
C VAL A 304 2.55 -8.44 -0.41
N SER A 305 3.18 -8.94 0.62
CA SER A 305 4.11 -10.07 0.49
C SER A 305 3.33 -11.35 0.25
N MET A 306 3.73 -12.11 -0.77
CA MET A 306 3.15 -13.41 -1.10
C MET A 306 4.02 -14.52 -0.49
N PRO A 307 3.53 -15.24 0.53
CA PRO A 307 4.24 -16.42 1.02
C PRO A 307 4.40 -17.44 -0.11
N GLU A 308 5.62 -17.96 -0.29
CA GLU A 308 5.96 -18.93 -1.34
C GLU A 308 5.69 -18.46 -2.79
N ASP A 309 5.66 -17.15 -3.01
CA ASP A 309 5.26 -16.52 -4.28
C ASP A 309 3.83 -16.91 -4.74
N ASP A 310 2.98 -17.37 -3.81
CA ASP A 310 1.62 -17.87 -4.08
C ASP A 310 0.59 -16.72 -4.13
N ILE A 311 0.23 -16.30 -5.34
CA ILE A 311 -0.81 -15.28 -5.56
C ILE A 311 -2.21 -15.75 -5.10
N THR A 312 -2.43 -17.07 -4.94
CA THR A 312 -3.70 -17.64 -4.45
C THR A 312 -3.78 -17.69 -2.93
N HIS A 313 -2.74 -17.25 -2.24
CA HIS A 313 -2.77 -17.09 -0.79
C HIS A 313 -3.91 -16.11 -0.38
N PRO A 314 -4.61 -16.33 0.76
CA PRO A 314 -5.78 -15.51 1.14
C PRO A 314 -5.58 -14.01 1.07
N ILE A 315 -4.41 -13.50 1.45
CA ILE A 315 -4.16 -12.06 1.54
C ILE A 315 -4.06 -11.40 0.15
N PRO A 316 -3.19 -11.85 -0.79
CA PRO A 316 -3.18 -11.30 -2.14
C PRO A 316 -4.48 -11.58 -2.89
N ASP A 317 -5.10 -12.77 -2.72
CA ASP A 317 -6.37 -13.13 -3.35
C ASP A 317 -7.48 -12.13 -2.96
N LEU A 318 -7.70 -11.91 -1.66
CA LEU A 318 -8.69 -10.95 -1.16
C LEU A 318 -8.37 -9.51 -1.56
N THR A 319 -7.09 -9.12 -1.48
CA THR A 319 -6.65 -7.79 -1.90
C THR A 319 -6.95 -7.53 -3.38
N GLY A 320 -6.68 -8.51 -4.26
CA GLY A 320 -6.99 -8.43 -5.68
C GLY A 320 -8.47 -8.29 -6.00
N TYR A 321 -9.36 -8.86 -5.16
CA TYR A 321 -10.81 -8.69 -5.28
C TYR A 321 -11.29 -7.30 -4.90
N ILE A 322 -10.72 -6.72 -3.83
CA ILE A 322 -11.19 -5.44 -3.28
C ILE A 322 -10.65 -4.26 -4.09
N THR A 323 -9.44 -4.38 -4.65
CA THR A 323 -8.71 -3.30 -5.31
C THR A 323 -8.93 -3.28 -6.83
N GLU A 324 -8.42 -2.23 -7.51
CA GLU A 324 -8.60 -2.04 -8.94
C GLU A 324 -7.40 -2.52 -9.77
N GLY A 325 -6.80 -3.64 -9.41
CA GLY A 325 -5.69 -4.26 -10.15
C GLY A 325 -4.58 -4.78 -9.25
N GLN A 326 -3.42 -5.04 -9.82
CA GLN A 326 -2.19 -5.42 -9.12
C GLN A 326 -0.96 -5.17 -9.98
N ILE A 327 0.15 -4.83 -9.33
CA ILE A 327 1.51 -4.86 -9.91
C ILE A 327 2.22 -6.07 -9.30
N ILE A 328 2.80 -6.91 -10.12
CA ILE A 328 3.47 -8.14 -9.66
C ILE A 328 4.97 -8.02 -9.87
N LEU A 329 5.74 -8.31 -8.82
CA LEU A 329 7.19 -8.40 -8.89
C LEU A 329 7.61 -9.86 -9.19
N SER A 330 8.50 -10.02 -10.17
CA SER A 330 8.99 -11.32 -10.63
C SER A 330 10.35 -11.65 -10.02
N ARG A 331 10.46 -12.85 -9.46
CA ARG A 331 11.71 -13.40 -8.97
C ARG A 331 12.70 -13.68 -10.11
N ASP A 332 12.21 -14.09 -11.26
CA ASP A 332 13.05 -14.41 -12.41
C ASP A 332 13.65 -13.13 -13.03
N LEU A 333 12.87 -12.06 -13.17
CA LEU A 333 13.38 -10.76 -13.59
C LEU A 333 14.40 -10.20 -12.58
N TYR A 334 14.14 -10.36 -11.28
CA TYR A 334 15.09 -9.94 -10.25
C TYR A 334 16.42 -10.68 -10.33
N ARG A 335 16.39 -12.02 -10.51
CA ARG A 335 17.58 -12.86 -10.72
C ARG A 335 18.34 -12.48 -11.99
N SER A 336 17.64 -12.00 -13.01
CA SER A 336 18.23 -11.50 -14.26
C SER A 336 18.78 -10.09 -14.16
N GLY A 337 18.71 -9.46 -12.95
CA GLY A 337 19.25 -8.12 -12.71
C GLY A 337 18.36 -6.97 -13.19
N ILE A 338 17.10 -7.24 -13.52
CA ILE A 338 16.12 -6.23 -13.92
C ILE A 338 15.60 -5.51 -12.66
N THR A 339 15.68 -4.19 -12.64
CA THR A 339 15.25 -3.36 -11.50
C THR A 339 14.49 -2.11 -11.94
N PRO A 340 13.26 -1.86 -11.40
CA PRO A 340 12.48 -2.77 -10.55
C PRO A 340 11.98 -3.99 -11.35
N PRO A 341 11.86 -5.18 -10.74
CA PRO A 341 11.55 -6.42 -11.44
C PRO A 341 10.04 -6.59 -11.66
N ILE A 342 9.40 -5.64 -12.32
CA ILE A 342 7.97 -5.64 -12.58
C ILE A 342 7.64 -6.60 -13.72
N ASP A 343 6.86 -7.63 -13.43
CA ASP A 343 6.30 -8.50 -14.46
C ASP A 343 5.03 -7.84 -15.02
N VAL A 344 5.15 -7.30 -16.20
CA VAL A 344 4.08 -6.51 -16.81
C VAL A 344 2.94 -7.38 -17.38
N LEU A 345 3.18 -8.67 -17.66
CA LEU A 345 2.16 -9.54 -18.25
C LEU A 345 1.04 -9.90 -17.27
N PRO A 346 1.32 -10.38 -16.03
CA PRO A 346 0.30 -10.64 -15.04
C PRO A 346 -0.13 -9.38 -14.27
N SER A 347 0.57 -8.27 -14.43
CA SER A 347 0.19 -6.99 -13.84
C SER A 347 -1.00 -6.39 -14.57
N LEU A 348 -1.89 -5.73 -13.82
CA LEU A 348 -3.11 -5.14 -14.36
C LEU A 348 -3.53 -3.92 -13.56
N SER A 349 -3.78 -2.81 -14.24
CA SER A 349 -4.58 -1.69 -13.71
C SER A 349 -5.92 -1.64 -14.43
N ARG A 350 -7.02 -1.88 -13.71
CA ARG A 350 -8.38 -1.89 -14.30
C ARG A 350 -8.87 -0.50 -14.68
N LEU A 351 -8.23 0.55 -14.19
CA LEU A 351 -8.59 1.94 -14.44
C LEU A 351 -7.63 2.65 -15.41
N LYS A 352 -6.61 1.97 -15.93
CA LYS A 352 -5.57 2.56 -16.76
C LYS A 352 -6.12 3.41 -17.92
N ASP A 353 -7.14 2.91 -18.62
CA ASP A 353 -7.73 3.60 -19.79
C ASP A 353 -8.41 4.94 -19.41
N LYS A 354 -8.75 5.14 -18.14
CA LYS A 354 -9.31 6.38 -17.63
C LYS A 354 -8.26 7.48 -17.42
N GLY A 355 -7.01 7.08 -17.18
CA GLY A 355 -5.89 7.98 -16.87
C GLY A 355 -5.03 8.39 -18.06
N ILE A 356 -5.25 7.83 -19.26
CA ILE A 356 -4.37 8.02 -20.42
C ILE A 356 -5.05 8.77 -21.57
N GLY A 357 -4.24 9.22 -22.53
CA GLY A 357 -4.69 9.86 -23.76
C GLY A 357 -4.57 11.38 -23.72
N THR A 358 -5.18 12.04 -24.74
CA THR A 358 -5.11 13.48 -24.95
C THR A 358 -5.52 14.28 -23.71
N GLY A 359 -4.69 15.22 -23.30
CA GLY A 359 -4.92 16.07 -22.12
C GLY A 359 -4.54 15.45 -20.77
N LYS A 360 -4.16 14.16 -20.74
CA LYS A 360 -3.72 13.44 -19.54
C LYS A 360 -2.29 12.96 -19.67
N THR A 361 -2.01 12.19 -20.71
CA THR A 361 -0.68 11.74 -21.09
C THR A 361 -0.39 12.17 -22.53
N ARG A 362 -0.01 11.26 -23.42
CA ARG A 362 0.18 11.53 -24.85
C ARG A 362 -0.90 10.80 -25.66
N LYS A 363 -1.29 11.34 -26.81
CA LYS A 363 -2.41 10.81 -27.62
C LYS A 363 -2.23 9.38 -28.10
N ASP A 364 -0.97 8.96 -28.35
CA ASP A 364 -0.60 7.62 -28.81
C ASP A 364 -0.44 6.59 -27.67
N HIS A 365 -0.59 7.00 -26.40
CA HIS A 365 -0.28 6.16 -25.25
C HIS A 365 -1.02 4.82 -25.27
N ALA A 366 -2.33 4.82 -25.53
CA ALA A 366 -3.12 3.59 -25.53
C ALA A 366 -2.65 2.59 -26.58
N ASP A 367 -2.34 3.06 -27.78
CA ASP A 367 -1.88 2.23 -28.90
C ASP A 367 -0.49 1.69 -28.64
N THR A 368 0.42 2.57 -28.21
CA THR A 368 1.80 2.21 -27.82
C THR A 368 1.81 1.16 -26.71
N MET A 369 1.04 1.35 -25.65
CA MET A 369 0.87 0.40 -24.57
C MET A 369 0.40 -0.97 -25.05
N ASN A 370 -0.68 -1.00 -25.84
CA ASN A 370 -1.26 -2.24 -26.35
C ASN A 370 -0.31 -3.00 -27.28
N GLN A 371 0.48 -2.25 -28.08
CA GLN A 371 1.43 -2.86 -28.98
C GLN A 371 2.65 -3.40 -28.26
N LEU A 372 3.22 -2.64 -27.31
CA LEU A 372 4.34 -3.09 -26.47
C LEU A 372 3.96 -4.37 -25.72
N PHE A 373 2.79 -4.39 -25.09
CA PHE A 373 2.28 -5.58 -24.39
C PHE A 373 2.17 -6.79 -25.32
N ALA A 374 1.62 -6.60 -26.53
CA ALA A 374 1.47 -7.67 -27.50
C ALA A 374 2.81 -8.20 -28.01
N CYS A 375 3.77 -7.31 -28.31
CA CYS A 375 5.11 -7.73 -28.75
C CYS A 375 5.86 -8.46 -27.65
N TYR A 376 5.77 -7.98 -26.41
CA TYR A 376 6.42 -8.62 -25.27
C TYR A 376 5.83 -10.00 -24.97
N SER A 377 4.48 -10.14 -24.98
CA SER A 377 3.81 -11.44 -24.80
C SER A 377 4.26 -12.45 -25.84
N LYS A 378 4.25 -12.09 -27.13
CA LYS A 378 4.75 -12.95 -28.21
C LYS A 378 6.24 -13.28 -28.05
N GLY A 379 7.02 -12.31 -27.58
CA GLY A 379 8.45 -12.53 -27.32
C GLY A 379 8.71 -13.55 -26.22
N LYS A 380 7.92 -13.53 -25.15
CA LYS A 380 8.00 -14.54 -24.06
C LYS A 380 7.59 -15.91 -24.58
N GLU A 381 6.51 -16.01 -25.36
CA GLU A 381 6.10 -17.28 -26.01
C GLU A 381 7.18 -17.82 -26.94
N ALA A 382 7.81 -16.96 -27.75
CA ALA A 382 8.91 -17.35 -28.63
C ALA A 382 10.14 -17.85 -27.84
N LYS A 383 10.48 -17.21 -26.73
CA LYS A 383 11.57 -17.66 -25.83
C LYS A 383 11.27 -19.02 -25.19
N GLU A 384 10.03 -19.28 -24.78
CA GLU A 384 9.63 -20.59 -24.27
C GLU A 384 9.74 -21.67 -25.34
N LEU A 385 9.27 -21.42 -26.57
CA LEU A 385 9.42 -22.33 -27.70
C LEU A 385 10.90 -22.57 -28.03
N MET A 386 11.72 -21.53 -28.00
CA MET A 386 13.17 -21.63 -28.22
C MET A 386 13.84 -22.53 -27.17
N ALA A 387 13.43 -22.44 -25.92
CA ALA A 387 13.97 -23.29 -24.85
C ALA A 387 13.61 -24.75 -24.99
N ILE A 388 12.44 -25.06 -25.58
CA ILE A 388 11.95 -26.46 -25.77
C ILE A 388 12.47 -27.08 -27.08
N LEU A 389 12.37 -26.32 -28.18
CA LEU A 389 12.59 -26.87 -29.55
C LEU A 389 13.92 -26.43 -30.15
N GLY A 390 14.63 -25.52 -29.53
CA GLY A 390 15.86 -24.93 -30.05
C GLY A 390 15.60 -23.75 -31.02
N GLU A 391 16.60 -22.90 -31.21
CA GLU A 391 16.51 -21.67 -32.02
C GLU A 391 16.21 -21.96 -33.50
N ALA A 392 16.66 -23.11 -34.01
CA ALA A 392 16.46 -23.50 -35.42
C ALA A 392 14.99 -23.78 -35.77
N ALA A 393 14.13 -24.00 -34.77
CA ALA A 393 12.71 -24.26 -34.98
C ALA A 393 11.87 -23.00 -35.10
N LEU A 394 12.44 -21.82 -34.73
CA LEU A 394 11.72 -20.55 -34.78
C LEU A 394 11.75 -19.94 -36.19
N SER A 395 10.64 -19.30 -36.57
CA SER A 395 10.64 -18.41 -37.74
C SER A 395 11.48 -17.15 -37.48
N ASP A 396 11.90 -16.48 -38.56
CA ASP A 396 12.67 -15.23 -38.42
C ASP A 396 11.90 -14.15 -37.67
N VAL A 397 10.56 -14.13 -37.81
CA VAL A 397 9.70 -13.21 -37.06
C VAL A 397 9.65 -13.55 -35.56
N ASP A 398 9.58 -14.84 -35.21
CA ASP A 398 9.62 -15.28 -33.80
C ASP A 398 10.95 -14.93 -33.13
N LYS A 399 12.07 -15.02 -33.86
CA LYS A 399 13.38 -14.62 -33.39
C LYS A 399 13.43 -13.09 -33.12
N LEU A 400 12.77 -12.27 -33.96
CA LEU A 400 12.64 -10.84 -33.71
C LEU A 400 11.82 -10.55 -32.46
N TYR A 401 10.72 -11.27 -32.24
CA TYR A 401 9.93 -11.13 -31.02
C TYR A 401 10.70 -11.58 -29.77
N ALA A 402 11.45 -12.68 -29.83
CA ALA A 402 12.31 -13.12 -28.71
C ALA A 402 13.36 -12.06 -28.35
N LYS A 403 14.01 -11.49 -29.36
CA LYS A 403 14.97 -10.39 -29.17
C LYS A 403 14.29 -9.13 -28.63
N PHE A 404 13.09 -8.79 -29.12
CA PHE A 404 12.30 -7.67 -28.60
C PHE A 404 12.02 -7.85 -27.10
N ALA A 405 11.70 -9.07 -26.64
CA ALA A 405 11.44 -9.31 -25.23
C ALA A 405 12.68 -9.03 -24.35
N ASP A 406 13.86 -9.46 -24.79
CA ASP A 406 15.13 -9.18 -24.08
C ASP A 406 15.41 -7.67 -23.99
N GLU A 407 15.27 -6.97 -25.11
CA GLU A 407 15.49 -5.52 -25.18
C GLU A 407 14.43 -4.75 -24.40
N PHE A 408 13.18 -5.20 -24.39
CA PHE A 408 12.10 -4.60 -23.60
C PHE A 408 12.36 -4.73 -22.10
N GLU A 409 12.81 -5.89 -21.63
CA GLU A 409 13.21 -6.08 -20.24
C GLU A 409 14.41 -5.18 -19.90
N ALA A 410 15.42 -5.09 -20.74
CA ALA A 410 16.64 -4.34 -20.49
C ALA A 410 16.50 -2.81 -20.60
N GLU A 411 15.71 -2.32 -21.55
CA GLU A 411 15.64 -0.89 -21.85
C GLU A 411 14.41 -0.22 -21.26
N TYR A 412 13.23 -0.93 -21.28
CA TYR A 412 11.97 -0.36 -20.85
C TYR A 412 11.69 -0.63 -19.37
N VAL A 413 11.78 -1.90 -18.93
CA VAL A 413 11.48 -2.28 -17.53
C VAL A 413 12.63 -1.91 -16.61
N ASN A 414 13.88 -2.23 -17.01
CA ASN A 414 15.06 -1.96 -16.21
C ASN A 414 15.42 -0.48 -16.22
N GLN A 415 15.16 0.21 -15.13
CA GLN A 415 15.51 1.63 -14.98
C GLN A 415 16.26 1.96 -13.69
N GLY A 416 16.43 0.97 -12.79
CA GLY A 416 16.97 1.22 -11.45
C GLY A 416 15.97 1.92 -10.53
N TYR A 417 16.39 2.22 -9.29
CA TYR A 417 15.51 2.82 -8.27
C TYR A 417 15.67 4.33 -8.09
N THR A 418 16.57 4.95 -8.82
CA THR A 418 16.86 6.40 -8.73
C THR A 418 16.39 7.20 -9.94
N ASN A 419 16.00 6.52 -11.02
CA ASN A 419 15.62 7.16 -12.27
C ASN A 419 14.15 7.52 -12.27
N ASP A 420 13.83 8.81 -12.40
CA ASP A 420 12.45 9.33 -12.54
C ASP A 420 12.19 9.57 -14.04
N ARG A 421 11.52 8.61 -14.70
CA ARG A 421 11.16 8.74 -16.11
C ARG A 421 9.80 9.42 -16.23
N THR A 422 9.73 10.46 -17.05
CA THR A 422 8.45 11.06 -17.45
C THR A 422 7.66 10.10 -18.33
N ILE A 423 6.36 10.33 -18.47
CA ILE A 423 5.54 9.51 -19.36
C ILE A 423 5.95 9.69 -20.83
N GLU A 424 6.42 10.87 -21.21
CA GLU A 424 6.97 11.14 -22.53
C GLU A 424 8.20 10.29 -22.80
N GLU A 425 9.19 10.31 -21.90
CA GLU A 425 10.40 9.48 -21.99
C GLU A 425 10.05 7.98 -22.05
N THR A 426 9.11 7.55 -21.22
CA THR A 426 8.62 6.16 -21.19
C THR A 426 8.04 5.75 -22.55
N LEU A 427 7.20 6.59 -23.16
CA LEU A 427 6.61 6.32 -24.47
C LEU A 427 7.65 6.38 -25.59
N ASP A 428 8.64 7.28 -25.49
CA ASP A 428 9.73 7.38 -26.47
C ASP A 428 10.63 6.15 -26.45
N ILE A 429 10.94 5.62 -25.26
CA ILE A 429 11.62 4.32 -25.12
C ILE A 429 10.78 3.22 -25.76
N GLY A 430 9.48 3.20 -25.51
CA GLY A 430 8.56 2.26 -26.15
C GLY A 430 8.62 2.33 -27.67
N TRP A 431 8.59 3.53 -28.24
CA TRP A 431 8.72 3.71 -29.71
C TRP A 431 10.10 3.31 -30.24
N SER A 432 11.17 3.55 -29.49
CA SER A 432 12.52 3.10 -29.91
C SER A 432 12.59 1.59 -30.09
N LEU A 433 11.89 0.85 -29.23
CA LEU A 433 11.77 -0.63 -29.34
C LEU A 433 10.85 -1.05 -30.50
N LEU A 434 9.68 -0.41 -30.64
CA LEU A 434 8.71 -0.74 -31.66
C LEU A 434 9.27 -0.50 -33.09
N ARG A 435 10.12 0.51 -33.27
CA ARG A 435 10.81 0.78 -34.54
C ARG A 435 11.75 -0.35 -34.99
N LYS A 436 12.17 -1.22 -34.06
CA LYS A 436 12.99 -2.41 -34.39
C LYS A 436 12.14 -3.56 -34.97
N MET A 437 10.81 -3.48 -34.84
CA MET A 437 9.87 -4.44 -35.43
C MET A 437 9.39 -3.99 -36.81
N PRO A 438 9.10 -4.92 -37.74
CA PRO A 438 8.51 -4.54 -39.04
C PRO A 438 7.15 -3.81 -38.83
N ARG A 439 6.92 -2.75 -39.63
CA ARG A 439 5.66 -1.98 -39.57
C ARG A 439 4.41 -2.88 -39.71
N SER A 440 4.50 -3.95 -40.53
CA SER A 440 3.43 -4.93 -40.71
C SER A 440 3.03 -5.71 -39.45
N GLU A 441 3.91 -5.76 -38.44
CA GLU A 441 3.64 -6.41 -37.15
C GLU A 441 3.02 -5.47 -36.10
N LEU A 442 3.01 -4.15 -36.35
CA LEU A 442 2.48 -3.12 -35.46
C LEU A 442 0.97 -2.91 -35.65
N LYS A 443 0.19 -3.99 -35.57
CA LYS A 443 -1.24 -4.04 -35.93
C LYS A 443 -2.18 -3.37 -34.91
N ARG A 444 -1.68 -2.99 -33.75
CA ARG A 444 -2.46 -2.36 -32.69
C ARG A 444 -2.30 -0.84 -32.62
N ILE A 445 -1.55 -0.27 -33.57
CA ILE A 445 -1.32 1.16 -33.65
C ILE A 445 -2.02 1.70 -34.89
N HIS A 446 -2.75 2.82 -34.72
CA HIS A 446 -3.39 3.51 -35.84
C HIS A 446 -2.34 4.09 -36.79
N ASP A 447 -2.65 4.08 -38.10
CA ASP A 447 -1.74 4.56 -39.14
C ASP A 447 -1.23 5.98 -38.93
N GLU A 448 -2.07 6.89 -38.41
CA GLU A 448 -1.67 8.27 -38.08
C GLU A 448 -0.51 8.34 -37.08
N TYR A 449 -0.48 7.41 -36.11
CA TYR A 449 0.60 7.34 -35.11
C TYR A 449 1.83 6.62 -35.65
N LEU A 450 1.64 5.64 -36.56
CA LEU A 450 2.76 5.03 -37.28
C LEU A 450 3.47 6.07 -38.16
N ASP A 451 2.73 6.90 -38.87
CA ASP A 451 3.30 7.95 -39.74
C ASP A 451 4.03 9.02 -38.93
N GLU A 452 3.52 9.33 -37.71
CA GLU A 452 4.09 10.36 -36.84
C GLU A 452 5.32 9.88 -36.05
N TRP A 453 5.29 8.67 -35.50
CA TRP A 453 6.33 8.18 -34.59
C TRP A 453 7.18 7.02 -35.12
N TYR A 454 6.67 6.14 -35.99
CA TYR A 454 7.46 5.05 -36.54
C TYR A 454 8.41 5.55 -37.66
N ASP A 455 7.88 6.35 -38.57
CA ASP A 455 8.62 6.89 -39.73
C ASP A 455 9.41 8.16 -39.40
N ALA A 456 9.22 8.78 -38.23
CA ALA A 456 10.00 9.93 -37.79
C ALA A 456 11.49 9.56 -37.65
N LYS A 457 12.34 10.28 -38.38
CA LYS A 457 13.80 10.12 -38.36
C LYS A 457 14.44 10.74 -37.12
#